data_fdeb88d008f66805248a856621a833fb
#
_entry.id   fdeb88d008f66805248a856621a833fb
#
_cell.length_a   1.000
_cell.length_b   1.000
_cell.length_c   1.000
_cell.angle_alpha   90.00
_cell.angle_beta   90.00
_cell.angle_gamma   90.00
#
_symmetry.space_group_name_H-M   'P 1'
#
loop_
_entity.id
_entity.type
_entity.pdbx_description
1 polymer ?
#
loop_
_entity_poly.entity_id
_entity_poly.type
_entity_poly.pdbx_seq_one_letter_code
_entity_poly.pdbx_strand_id
1 'polypeptide(L)'
;MIEEKNYYGNLCTEMYEILHAEAPQDELNFYLSYAEKGKKILEPLCGSGRFLVPFVERGLDISGIDLSNEMLQKLKQKLPEAKVVQADIIKYSPREKFDYIFISSGSVSLFTDTDLCKQILCRIKEWLSPMGKFVFAVDTIANRCTDDNDYAIAVSVKTKENFELVLKSKNHYDEQSQ
;
A
#
# COMPACT_ATOMS: atom_id res chain seq x y z
N MET A 1 -6.65 24.83 7.75
CA MET A 1 -6.63 23.45 8.27
C MET A 1 -5.52 22.73 7.52
N ILE A 2 -4.53 22.23 8.22
CA ILE A 2 -3.48 21.38 7.63
C ILE A 2 -4.20 20.05 7.40
N GLU A 3 -4.41 19.67 6.14
CA GLU A 3 -4.82 18.29 5.83
C GLU A 3 -3.76 17.37 6.42
N GLU A 4 -4.12 16.58 7.43
CA GLU A 4 -3.31 15.45 7.89
C GLU A 4 -3.29 14.42 6.75
N LYS A 5 -2.30 14.59 5.87
CA LYS A 5 -2.02 13.57 4.86
C LYS A 5 -1.35 12.41 5.56
N ASN A 6 -1.94 11.24 5.46
CA ASN A 6 -1.29 9.99 5.83
C ASN A 6 -0.07 9.83 4.92
N TYR A 7 1.10 10.15 5.45
CA TYR A 7 2.31 10.30 4.67
C TYR A 7 3.49 9.55 5.31
N TYR A 8 4.09 8.65 4.54
CA TYR A 8 5.28 7.93 4.94
C TYR A 8 6.52 8.77 4.61
N GLY A 9 6.99 9.57 5.57
CA GLY A 9 8.27 10.29 5.49
C GLY A 9 9.47 9.37 5.73
N ASN A 10 10.67 9.95 5.75
CA ASN A 10 11.95 9.19 5.81
C ASN A 10 12.02 8.16 6.95
N LEU A 11 11.71 8.56 8.19
CA LEU A 11 11.80 7.65 9.34
C LEU A 11 10.76 6.52 9.29
N CYS A 12 9.53 6.84 8.89
CA CYS A 12 8.49 5.82 8.71
C CYS A 12 8.85 4.84 7.59
N THR A 13 9.38 5.35 6.48
CA THR A 13 9.84 4.53 5.36
C THR A 13 10.99 3.60 5.78
N GLU A 14 11.96 4.10 6.54
CA GLU A 14 13.08 3.29 7.03
C GLU A 14 12.61 2.20 7.99
N MET A 15 11.74 2.52 8.93
CA MET A 15 11.13 1.55 9.83
C MET A 15 10.32 0.49 9.06
N TYR A 16 9.51 0.93 8.08
CA TYR A 16 8.74 0.03 7.23
C TYR A 16 9.64 -0.97 6.48
N GLU A 17 10.75 -0.50 5.92
CA GLU A 17 11.72 -1.35 5.23
C GLU A 17 12.39 -2.40 6.13
N ILE A 18 12.61 -2.06 7.41
CA ILE A 18 13.17 -3.00 8.38
C ILE A 18 12.13 -4.06 8.78
N LEU A 19 10.88 -3.65 8.97
CA LEU A 19 9.81 -4.52 9.46
C LEU A 19 9.16 -5.36 8.36
N HIS A 20 9.13 -4.83 7.13
CA HIS A 20 8.34 -5.35 6.02
C HIS A 20 9.15 -5.47 4.73
N ALA A 21 10.42 -5.88 4.84
CA ALA A 21 11.33 -6.01 3.69
C ALA A 21 10.78 -6.92 2.59
N GLU A 22 10.09 -7.98 2.98
CA GLU A 22 9.54 -8.98 2.07
C GLU A 22 8.03 -9.15 2.25
N ALA A 23 7.34 -9.49 1.17
CA ALA A 23 5.93 -9.85 1.22
C ALA A 23 5.73 -11.19 1.91
N PRO A 24 4.72 -11.36 2.78
CA PRO A 24 4.33 -12.67 3.28
C PRO A 24 4.02 -13.59 2.09
N GLN A 25 4.56 -14.80 2.12
CA GLN A 25 4.53 -15.69 0.96
C GLN A 25 3.11 -16.12 0.58
N ASP A 26 2.25 -16.32 1.55
CA ASP A 26 0.84 -16.66 1.37
C ASP A 26 0.07 -15.51 0.70
N GLU A 27 0.26 -14.29 1.18
CA GLU A 27 -0.36 -13.10 0.60
C GLU A 27 0.16 -12.83 -0.81
N LEU A 28 1.47 -12.94 -1.02
CA LEU A 28 2.08 -12.82 -2.35
C LEU A 28 1.50 -13.85 -3.33
N ASN A 29 1.41 -15.11 -2.92
CA ASN A 29 0.84 -16.17 -3.74
C ASN A 29 -0.63 -15.91 -4.06
N PHE A 30 -1.39 -15.37 -3.10
CA PHE A 30 -2.78 -14.99 -3.32
C PHE A 30 -2.90 -13.96 -4.46
N TYR A 31 -2.16 -12.84 -4.40
CA TYR A 31 -2.21 -11.82 -5.46
C TYR A 31 -1.65 -12.33 -6.79
N LEU A 32 -0.59 -13.13 -6.77
CA LEU A 32 -0.03 -13.75 -7.99
C LEU A 32 -1.01 -14.70 -8.66
N SER A 33 -1.93 -15.34 -7.93
CA SER A 33 -2.92 -16.26 -8.50
C SER A 33 -3.90 -15.58 -9.48
N TYR A 34 -4.02 -14.26 -9.44
CA TYR A 34 -4.83 -13.45 -10.36
C TYR A 34 -4.02 -12.87 -11.52
N ALA A 35 -2.70 -12.95 -11.46
CA ALA A 35 -1.81 -12.34 -12.44
C ALA A 35 -1.60 -13.27 -13.65
N GLU A 36 -1.60 -12.68 -14.84
CA GLU A 36 -1.38 -13.39 -16.10
C GLU A 36 -0.30 -12.68 -16.92
N LYS A 37 0.58 -13.46 -17.58
CA LYS A 37 1.60 -12.87 -18.48
C LYS A 37 0.93 -12.17 -19.67
N GLY A 38 1.48 -11.03 -20.04
CA GLY A 38 0.95 -10.21 -21.14
C GLY A 38 -0.24 -9.33 -20.77
N LYS A 39 -0.71 -9.43 -19.52
CA LYS A 39 -1.74 -8.55 -18.96
C LYS A 39 -1.11 -7.36 -18.24
N LYS A 40 -1.79 -6.22 -18.31
CA LYS A 40 -1.38 -4.99 -17.63
C LYS A 40 -1.87 -4.97 -16.20
N ILE A 41 -0.96 -4.79 -15.26
CA ILE A 41 -1.24 -4.83 -13.82
C ILE A 41 -0.91 -3.46 -13.20
N LEU A 42 -1.73 -3.03 -12.25
CA LEU A 42 -1.48 -1.84 -11.45
C LEU A 42 -1.56 -2.18 -9.97
N GLU A 43 -0.59 -1.74 -9.20
CA GLU A 43 -0.63 -1.70 -7.75
C GLU A 43 -0.74 -0.23 -7.27
N PRO A 44 -1.94 0.29 -6.97
CA PRO A 44 -2.08 1.52 -6.22
C PRO A 44 -1.59 1.33 -4.79
N LEU A 45 -1.00 2.39 -4.20
CA LEU A 45 -0.38 2.37 -2.87
C LEU A 45 0.78 1.35 -2.79
N CYS A 46 1.59 1.29 -3.85
CA CYS A 46 2.65 0.28 -4.00
C CYS A 46 3.81 0.43 -3.00
N GLY A 47 3.88 1.55 -2.29
CA GLY A 47 4.91 1.84 -1.30
C GLY A 47 6.32 1.64 -1.83
N SER A 48 7.12 0.93 -1.07
CA SER A 48 8.50 0.57 -1.43
C SER A 48 8.61 -0.69 -2.30
N GLY A 49 7.50 -1.18 -2.85
CA GLY A 49 7.46 -2.27 -3.83
C GLY A 49 7.49 -3.67 -3.26
N ARG A 50 7.01 -3.85 -2.03
CA ARG A 50 6.99 -5.14 -1.34
C ARG A 50 6.33 -6.26 -2.17
N PHE A 51 5.27 -5.94 -2.92
CA PHE A 51 4.61 -6.86 -3.84
C PHE A 51 5.01 -6.60 -5.30
N LEU A 52 5.18 -5.32 -5.70
CA LEU A 52 5.52 -4.94 -7.07
C LEU A 52 6.82 -5.59 -7.54
N VAL A 53 7.89 -5.57 -6.72
CA VAL A 53 9.19 -6.15 -7.08
C VAL A 53 9.07 -7.63 -7.41
N PRO A 54 8.49 -8.50 -6.56
CA PRO A 54 8.28 -9.91 -6.88
C PRO A 54 7.45 -10.18 -8.14
N PHE A 55 6.53 -9.28 -8.52
CA PHE A 55 5.77 -9.39 -9.78
C PHE A 55 6.68 -9.13 -10.99
N VAL A 56 7.50 -8.06 -10.94
CA VAL A 56 8.46 -7.76 -12.01
C VAL A 56 9.47 -8.89 -12.20
N GLU A 57 10.01 -9.44 -11.10
CA GLU A 57 10.96 -10.57 -11.13
C GLU A 57 10.38 -11.83 -11.81
N ARG A 58 9.05 -11.97 -11.81
CA ARG A 58 8.34 -13.05 -12.54
C ARG A 58 8.00 -12.70 -13.98
N GLY A 59 8.47 -11.55 -14.46
CA GLY A 59 8.24 -11.08 -15.83
C GLY A 59 6.81 -10.63 -16.10
N LEU A 60 6.10 -10.14 -15.08
CA LEU A 60 4.77 -9.57 -15.22
C LEU A 60 4.85 -8.06 -15.55
N ASP A 61 3.93 -7.57 -16.37
CA ASP A 61 3.84 -6.15 -16.75
C ASP A 61 3.04 -5.38 -15.69
N ILE A 62 3.72 -4.97 -14.63
CA ILE A 62 3.14 -4.22 -13.52
C ILE A 62 3.68 -2.81 -13.44
N SER A 63 2.80 -1.88 -13.09
CA SER A 63 3.13 -0.52 -12.69
C SER A 63 2.56 -0.22 -11.30
N GLY A 64 3.06 0.85 -10.67
CA GLY A 64 2.60 1.24 -9.34
C GLY A 64 2.41 2.74 -9.21
N ILE A 65 1.55 3.14 -8.27
CA ILE A 65 1.44 4.53 -7.83
C ILE A 65 1.49 4.58 -6.30
N ASP A 66 2.14 5.61 -5.78
CA ASP A 66 2.15 5.92 -4.36
C ASP A 66 2.24 7.43 -4.15
N LEU A 67 1.74 7.92 -3.03
CA LEU A 67 1.83 9.34 -2.66
C LEU A 67 3.21 9.69 -2.10
N SER A 68 3.85 8.76 -1.39
CA SER A 68 5.14 8.94 -0.73
C SER A 68 6.29 8.84 -1.73
N ASN A 69 6.98 9.96 -1.94
CA ASN A 69 8.21 9.98 -2.73
C ASN A 69 9.32 9.14 -2.09
N GLU A 70 9.41 9.13 -0.76
CA GLU A 70 10.40 8.38 0.01
C GLU A 70 10.25 6.88 -0.19
N MET A 71 9.01 6.38 -0.17
CA MET A 71 8.70 4.98 -0.48
C MET A 71 9.10 4.64 -1.92
N LEU A 72 8.73 5.48 -2.89
CA LEU A 72 9.09 5.27 -4.29
C LEU A 72 10.60 5.33 -4.54
N GLN A 73 11.33 6.17 -3.80
CA GLN A 73 12.79 6.18 -3.86
C GLN A 73 13.39 4.86 -3.37
N LYS A 74 12.86 4.27 -2.29
CA LYS A 74 13.28 2.93 -1.82
C LYS A 74 12.98 1.87 -2.86
N LEU A 75 11.80 1.93 -3.48
CA LEU A 75 11.44 1.02 -4.56
C LEU A 75 12.43 1.14 -5.73
N LYS A 76 12.75 2.36 -6.16
CA LYS A 76 13.72 2.62 -7.24
C LYS A 76 15.16 2.20 -6.89
N GLN A 77 15.54 2.19 -5.62
CA GLN A 77 16.82 1.62 -5.18
C GLN A 77 16.87 0.10 -5.36
N LYS A 78 15.75 -0.60 -5.14
CA LYS A 78 15.62 -2.06 -5.33
C LYS A 78 15.48 -2.42 -6.81
N LEU A 79 14.72 -1.62 -7.55
CA LEU A 79 14.34 -1.87 -8.95
C LEU A 79 14.34 -0.56 -9.74
N PRO A 80 15.51 -0.11 -10.27
CA PRO A 80 15.64 1.19 -10.95
C PRO A 80 14.67 1.39 -12.13
N GLU A 81 14.36 0.30 -12.85
CA GLU A 81 13.47 0.29 -14.01
C GLU A 81 11.98 0.15 -13.66
N ALA A 82 11.61 0.10 -12.36
CA ALA A 82 10.22 -0.01 -11.95
C ALA A 82 9.34 1.09 -12.58
N LYS A 83 8.22 0.71 -13.15
CA LYS A 83 7.24 1.62 -13.75
C LYS A 83 6.36 2.20 -12.64
N VAL A 84 6.83 3.25 -11.97
CA VAL A 84 6.10 3.85 -10.85
C VAL A 84 5.97 5.37 -11.00
N VAL A 85 4.87 5.90 -10.49
CA VAL A 85 4.51 7.32 -10.54
C VAL A 85 4.14 7.80 -9.14
N GLN A 86 4.71 8.94 -8.71
CA GLN A 86 4.24 9.62 -7.52
C GLN A 86 2.89 10.27 -7.83
N ALA A 87 1.83 9.79 -7.20
CA ALA A 87 0.49 10.30 -7.45
C ALA A 87 -0.44 10.05 -6.26
N ASP A 88 -1.35 10.99 -6.07
CA ASP A 88 -2.54 10.81 -5.24
C ASP A 88 -3.54 9.93 -6.02
N ILE A 89 -4.01 8.85 -5.40
CA ILE A 89 -4.92 7.88 -6.02
C ILE A 89 -6.20 8.54 -6.56
N ILE A 90 -6.69 9.57 -5.91
CA ILE A 90 -7.90 10.30 -6.37
C ILE A 90 -7.61 11.12 -7.63
N LYS A 91 -6.42 11.70 -7.73
CA LYS A 91 -6.02 12.60 -8.83
C LYS A 91 -5.38 11.87 -9.99
N TYR A 92 -4.94 10.64 -9.77
CA TYR A 92 -4.30 9.85 -10.82
C TYR A 92 -5.25 9.56 -11.98
N SER A 93 -4.75 9.72 -13.19
CA SER A 93 -5.49 9.42 -14.42
C SER A 93 -4.58 8.67 -15.39
N PRO A 94 -4.64 7.33 -15.41
CA PRO A 94 -3.82 6.55 -16.31
C PRO A 94 -4.23 6.77 -17.78
N ARG A 95 -3.25 6.64 -18.69
CA ARG A 95 -3.49 6.75 -20.14
C ARG A 95 -4.03 5.44 -20.74
N GLU A 96 -3.98 4.36 -19.98
CA GLU A 96 -4.34 3.02 -20.41
C GLU A 96 -5.22 2.33 -19.36
N LYS A 97 -5.84 1.22 -19.75
CA LYS A 97 -6.64 0.38 -18.86
C LYS A 97 -5.81 -0.80 -18.38
N PHE A 98 -6.19 -1.32 -17.21
CA PHE A 98 -5.51 -2.45 -16.59
C PHE A 98 -6.41 -3.68 -16.58
N ASP A 99 -5.81 -4.83 -16.82
CA ASP A 99 -6.51 -6.12 -16.76
C ASP A 99 -6.60 -6.64 -15.33
N TYR A 100 -5.69 -6.17 -14.49
CA TYR A 100 -5.65 -6.53 -13.07
C TYR A 100 -5.18 -5.34 -12.25
N ILE A 101 -5.94 -5.00 -11.22
CA ILE A 101 -5.56 -4.01 -10.20
C ILE A 101 -5.65 -4.69 -8.84
N PHE A 102 -4.65 -4.48 -7.98
CA PHE A 102 -4.75 -4.94 -6.60
C PHE A 102 -4.21 -3.91 -5.62
N ILE A 103 -4.78 -3.89 -4.41
CA ILE A 103 -4.28 -3.14 -3.27
C ILE A 103 -3.98 -4.15 -2.16
N SER A 104 -2.70 -4.25 -1.81
CA SER A 104 -2.19 -5.26 -0.88
C SER A 104 -2.27 -4.82 0.59
N SER A 105 -2.03 -5.78 1.49
CA SER A 105 -1.77 -5.56 2.93
C SER A 105 -2.84 -4.75 3.65
N GLY A 106 -4.10 -4.89 3.30
CA GLY A 106 -5.19 -4.16 3.96
C GLY A 106 -5.18 -2.64 3.75
N SER A 107 -4.34 -2.11 2.83
CA SER A 107 -4.15 -0.66 2.66
C SER A 107 -5.44 0.09 2.27
N VAL A 108 -6.48 -0.61 1.79
CA VAL A 108 -7.82 -0.01 1.58
C VAL A 108 -8.41 0.48 2.90
N SER A 109 -8.12 -0.17 4.03
CA SER A 109 -8.61 0.21 5.35
C SER A 109 -8.03 1.53 5.88
N LEU A 110 -7.01 2.10 5.20
CA LEU A 110 -6.50 3.44 5.50
C LEU A 110 -7.50 4.55 5.08
N PHE A 111 -8.46 4.25 4.23
CA PHE A 111 -9.50 5.19 3.79
C PHE A 111 -10.72 5.08 4.71
N THR A 112 -10.65 5.73 5.86
CA THR A 112 -11.72 5.69 6.88
C THR A 112 -12.95 6.54 6.51
N ASP A 113 -12.81 7.53 5.64
CA ASP A 113 -13.93 8.29 5.10
C ASP A 113 -14.66 7.49 4.02
N THR A 114 -15.95 7.21 4.25
CA THR A 114 -16.78 6.37 3.37
C THR A 114 -16.94 6.98 1.96
N ASP A 115 -17.05 8.29 1.84
CA ASP A 115 -17.24 8.94 0.54
C ASP A 115 -15.92 8.97 -0.24
N LEU A 116 -14.80 9.19 0.44
CA LEU A 116 -13.47 9.05 -0.15
C LEU A 116 -13.24 7.61 -0.62
N CYS A 117 -13.57 6.62 0.19
CA CYS A 117 -13.45 5.20 -0.18
C CYS A 117 -14.28 4.88 -1.43
N LYS A 118 -15.55 5.32 -1.50
CA LYS A 118 -16.38 5.18 -2.69
C LYS A 118 -15.77 5.83 -3.93
N GLN A 119 -15.24 7.05 -3.80
CA GLN A 119 -14.57 7.74 -4.89
C GLN A 119 -13.38 6.92 -5.41
N ILE A 120 -12.53 6.40 -4.53
CA ILE A 120 -11.40 5.55 -4.90
C ILE A 120 -11.86 4.30 -5.65
N LEU A 121 -12.88 3.60 -5.14
CA LEU A 121 -13.43 2.41 -5.80
C LEU A 121 -14.00 2.74 -7.19
N CYS A 122 -14.66 3.89 -7.35
CA CYS A 122 -15.13 4.38 -8.65
C CYS A 122 -13.97 4.66 -9.61
N ARG A 123 -12.90 5.31 -9.13
CA ARG A 123 -11.70 5.57 -9.95
C ARG A 123 -11.04 4.27 -10.39
N ILE A 124 -10.86 3.30 -9.48
CA ILE A 124 -10.29 1.98 -9.80
C ILE A 124 -11.14 1.28 -10.86
N LYS A 125 -12.47 1.31 -10.73
CA LYS A 125 -13.40 0.76 -11.73
C LYS A 125 -13.20 1.41 -13.10
N GLU A 126 -12.99 2.74 -13.16
CA GLU A 126 -12.71 3.44 -14.40
C GLU A 126 -11.39 3.02 -15.04
N TRP A 127 -10.39 2.61 -14.25
CA TRP A 127 -9.08 2.18 -14.76
C TRP A 127 -9.06 0.74 -15.28
N LEU A 128 -10.03 -0.08 -14.89
CA LEU A 128 -10.13 -1.46 -15.35
C LEU A 128 -10.50 -1.56 -16.83
N SER A 129 -9.93 -2.54 -17.50
CA SER A 129 -10.40 -3.03 -18.80
C SER A 129 -11.77 -3.71 -18.64
N PRO A 130 -12.54 -3.95 -19.72
CA PRO A 130 -13.89 -4.52 -19.63
C PRO A 130 -13.98 -5.86 -18.88
N MET A 131 -12.91 -6.67 -18.91
CA MET A 131 -12.81 -7.96 -18.20
C MET A 131 -11.79 -7.90 -17.04
N GLY A 132 -11.36 -6.70 -16.68
CA GLY A 132 -10.37 -6.47 -15.64
C GLY A 132 -10.90 -6.86 -14.26
N LYS A 133 -9.97 -7.27 -13.39
CA LYS A 133 -10.26 -7.68 -12.01
C LYS A 133 -9.66 -6.67 -11.04
N PHE A 134 -10.38 -6.38 -9.96
CA PHE A 134 -9.85 -5.66 -8.81
C PHE A 134 -9.87 -6.60 -7.60
N VAL A 135 -8.71 -6.75 -6.96
CA VAL A 135 -8.52 -7.60 -5.77
C VAL A 135 -7.89 -6.77 -4.66
N PHE A 136 -8.42 -6.86 -3.46
CA PHE A 136 -7.92 -6.12 -2.31
C PHE A 136 -8.20 -6.86 -1.01
N ALA A 137 -7.44 -6.56 0.02
CA ALA A 137 -7.69 -6.97 1.38
C ALA A 137 -8.21 -5.78 2.20
N VAL A 138 -9.01 -6.08 3.21
CA VAL A 138 -9.49 -5.13 4.21
C VAL A 138 -9.30 -5.72 5.60
N ASP A 139 -9.07 -4.86 6.57
CA ASP A 139 -9.16 -5.26 7.97
C ASP A 139 -10.62 -5.56 8.33
N THR A 140 -10.81 -6.56 9.15
CA THR A 140 -12.13 -6.95 9.61
C THR A 140 -12.29 -6.65 11.09
N ILE A 141 -13.51 -6.72 11.59
CA ILE A 141 -13.81 -6.58 13.04
C ILE A 141 -13.01 -7.55 13.92
N ALA A 142 -12.53 -8.66 13.36
CA ALA A 142 -11.67 -9.60 14.07
C ALA A 142 -10.29 -9.02 14.41
N ASN A 143 -9.83 -8.01 13.64
CA ASN A 143 -8.58 -7.29 13.87
C ASN A 143 -8.78 -6.01 14.70
N ARG A 144 -9.97 -5.83 15.27
CA ARG A 144 -10.30 -4.68 16.11
C ARG A 144 -9.36 -4.57 17.30
N CYS A 145 -8.74 -3.41 17.44
CA CYS A 145 -7.97 -3.06 18.64
C CYS A 145 -8.91 -2.63 19.78
N THR A 146 -8.47 -2.85 21.01
CA THR A 146 -9.10 -2.26 22.20
C THR A 146 -8.60 -0.83 22.38
N ASP A 147 -9.40 0.01 23.06
CA ASP A 147 -8.96 1.35 23.44
C ASP A 147 -7.76 1.31 24.37
N ASP A 148 -6.76 2.12 24.07
CA ASP A 148 -5.59 2.32 24.92
C ASP A 148 -5.76 3.60 25.75
N ASN A 149 -5.32 3.55 27.01
CA ASN A 149 -5.33 4.74 27.87
C ASN A 149 -4.24 5.76 27.48
N ASP A 150 -3.08 5.28 27.00
CA ASP A 150 -1.93 6.11 26.66
C ASP A 150 -1.13 5.50 25.51
N TYR A 151 -0.15 6.26 24.98
CA TYR A 151 0.76 5.76 23.98
C TYR A 151 1.68 4.67 24.53
N ALA A 152 1.67 3.50 23.88
CA ALA A 152 2.57 2.40 24.16
C ALA A 152 3.60 2.20 23.03
N ILE A 153 4.75 1.63 23.35
CA ILE A 153 5.73 1.22 22.33
C ILE A 153 5.12 0.03 21.59
N ALA A 154 4.76 0.26 20.33
CA ALA A 154 4.27 -0.79 19.44
C ALA A 154 5.42 -1.62 18.88
N VAL A 155 6.52 -0.95 18.49
CA VAL A 155 7.69 -1.61 17.93
C VAL A 155 8.94 -0.75 18.15
N SER A 156 10.09 -1.42 18.33
CA SER A 156 11.42 -0.82 18.32
C SER A 156 12.30 -1.60 17.37
N VAL A 157 13.04 -0.92 16.50
CA VAL A 157 13.97 -1.50 15.54
C VAL A 157 15.29 -0.75 15.55
N LYS A 158 16.37 -1.41 15.15
CA LYS A 158 17.68 -0.77 14.95
C LYS A 158 17.96 -0.57 13.48
N THR A 159 18.40 0.64 13.12
CA THR A 159 18.89 0.94 11.77
C THR A 159 20.25 0.27 11.52
N LYS A 160 20.70 0.30 10.28
CA LYS A 160 22.05 -0.19 9.91
C LYS A 160 23.18 0.59 10.61
N GLU A 161 22.93 1.87 10.91
CA GLU A 161 23.84 2.75 11.66
C GLU A 161 23.71 2.58 13.18
N ASN A 162 22.95 1.58 13.64
CA ASN A 162 22.71 1.25 15.05
C ASN A 162 21.91 2.31 15.85
N PHE A 163 21.15 3.18 15.17
CA PHE A 163 20.15 4.02 15.81
C PHE A 163 18.89 3.22 16.14
N GLU A 164 18.27 3.52 17.26
CA GLU A 164 17.00 2.94 17.64
C GLU A 164 15.84 3.80 17.13
N LEU A 165 14.95 3.20 16.31
CA LEU A 165 13.69 3.79 15.90
C LEU A 165 12.57 3.16 16.71
N VAL A 166 11.75 4.00 17.35
CA VAL A 166 10.65 3.56 18.21
C VAL A 166 9.34 4.08 17.65
N LEU A 167 8.41 3.16 17.33
CA LEU A 167 7.03 3.50 17.03
C LEU A 167 6.20 3.40 18.30
N LYS A 168 5.54 4.50 18.65
CA LYS A 168 4.52 4.52 19.70
C LYS A 168 3.16 4.66 19.05
N SER A 169 2.21 3.84 19.47
CA SER A 169 0.82 3.92 19.02
C SER A 169 -0.13 4.04 20.21
N LYS A 170 -1.27 4.60 19.92
CA LYS A 170 -2.44 4.62 20.81
C LYS A 170 -3.65 4.29 19.95
N ASN A 171 -4.39 3.27 20.34
CA ASN A 171 -5.60 2.87 19.65
C ASN A 171 -6.82 3.54 20.28
N HIS A 172 -7.74 4.00 19.45
CA HIS A 172 -9.06 4.44 19.85
C HIS A 172 -10.08 3.81 18.91
N TYR A 173 -11.09 3.20 19.47
CA TYR A 173 -12.19 2.59 18.73
C TYR A 173 -13.47 3.41 18.90
N ASP A 174 -13.96 3.96 17.81
CA ASP A 174 -15.23 4.69 17.79
C ASP A 174 -16.36 3.77 17.28
N GLU A 175 -17.25 3.37 18.19
CA GLU A 175 -18.41 2.52 17.85
C GLU A 175 -19.45 3.23 16.96
N GLN A 176 -19.43 4.56 16.90
CA GLN A 176 -20.44 5.35 16.16
C GLN A 176 -20.07 5.59 14.71
N SER A 177 -18.79 5.39 14.33
CA SER A 177 -18.28 5.64 12.98
C SER A 177 -18.22 4.41 12.07
N GLN A 178 -19.02 3.37 12.39
CA GLN A 178 -19.08 2.14 11.57
C GLN A 178 -19.88 2.29 10.29
#